data_8708f95604638c35dcf2135e3790bfb2
#
_entry.id   8708f95604638c35dcf2135e3790bfb2
#
_cell.length_a   1.000
_cell.length_b   1.000
_cell.length_c   1.000
_cell.angle_alpha   90.00
_cell.angle_beta   90.00
_cell.angle_gamma   90.00
#
_symmetry.space_group_name_H-M   'P 1'
#
loop_
_entity.id
_entity.type
_entity.pdbx_description
1 polymer ?
#
loop_
_entity_poly.entity_id
_entity_poly.type
_entity_poly.pdbx_seq_one_letter_code
_entity_poly.pdbx_strand_id
1 'polypeptide(L)'
;MFVAREHELQVLEKLFTSDSFEMVVLYGRRRVGKTALIDEFVKDKRVLYFTAIQQSAKMNLEDFSRAALSFFGMPDSTPSFGGWSDALSFVAERAAQTDERMVFVFDEFPYAAAAEPALPSMLQIAIDHGFLATKVTMILSGSNEGFMENDVLGRKSPLYGRRTAQIRLLPFDYADAAKFLTDTSPQELVQYYATFGGTPYYLARIQEADGFESNVLRLMFDNLGVLREEPMMLLRQELREPASYYSILQSIAGGNSSPKLIAEHAGVGSDSIGAYLKTLVDLRLIERKVPFGEDPSKSRKGMYVVSDPFFAYWFRFVGRNMSILDGNISEEVTSRLAFGPAFDTYVEIGRASCRERV
;
A
#
# COMPACT_ATOMS: atom_id res chain seq x y z
N MET A 1 10.10 -11.80 -10.23
CA MET A 1 11.24 -11.87 -9.29
C MET A 1 10.78 -11.28 -7.96
N PHE A 2 10.95 -11.98 -6.83
CA PHE A 2 10.74 -11.44 -5.49
C PHE A 2 12.06 -10.83 -5.01
N VAL A 3 12.02 -9.61 -4.51
CA VAL A 3 13.22 -8.84 -4.15
C VAL A 3 13.03 -8.25 -2.77
N ALA A 4 14.06 -8.31 -1.94
CA ALA A 4 14.08 -7.84 -0.55
C ALA A 4 12.98 -8.49 0.32
N ARG A 5 12.63 -7.90 1.46
CA ARG A 5 11.63 -8.42 2.42
C ARG A 5 12.08 -9.67 3.20
N GLU A 6 13.37 -9.88 3.31
CA GLU A 6 13.94 -11.03 4.05
C GLU A 6 13.50 -11.03 5.50
N HIS A 7 13.41 -9.83 6.11
CA HIS A 7 13.00 -9.69 7.51
C HIS A 7 11.52 -10.07 7.71
N GLU A 8 10.64 -9.57 6.85
CA GLU A 8 9.21 -9.88 6.91
C GLU A 8 8.95 -11.38 6.69
N LEU A 9 9.66 -11.98 5.72
CA LEU A 9 9.59 -13.43 5.50
C LEU A 9 10.07 -14.22 6.72
N GLN A 10 11.19 -13.84 7.33
CA GLN A 10 11.69 -14.49 8.55
C GLN A 10 10.69 -14.43 9.69
N VAL A 11 9.98 -13.31 9.87
CA VAL A 11 8.92 -13.18 10.87
C VAL A 11 7.77 -14.14 10.57
N LEU A 12 7.32 -14.22 9.32
CA LEU A 12 6.25 -15.12 8.90
C LEU A 12 6.65 -16.59 9.09
N GLU A 13 7.88 -16.97 8.70
CA GLU A 13 8.40 -18.35 8.87
C GLU A 13 8.49 -18.73 10.34
N LYS A 14 8.98 -17.83 11.19
CA LYS A 14 9.04 -18.07 12.63
C LYS A 14 7.67 -18.32 13.25
N LEU A 15 6.65 -17.54 12.84
CA LEU A 15 5.28 -17.72 13.31
C LEU A 15 4.66 -19.02 12.77
N PHE A 16 4.93 -19.35 11.53
CA PHE A 16 4.44 -20.59 10.93
C PHE A 16 5.00 -21.84 11.62
N THR A 17 6.20 -21.78 12.20
CA THR A 17 6.82 -22.91 12.95
C THR A 17 6.38 -23.00 14.42
N SER A 18 5.59 -22.06 14.91
CA SER A 18 5.03 -22.07 16.28
C SER A 18 4.02 -23.19 16.48
N ASP A 19 3.92 -23.77 17.68
CA ASP A 19 2.97 -24.84 18.01
C ASP A 19 1.59 -24.32 18.44
N SER A 20 1.29 -23.06 18.17
CA SER A 20 0.06 -22.37 18.54
C SER A 20 -0.57 -21.65 17.34
N PHE A 21 -1.80 -21.22 17.51
CA PHE A 21 -2.44 -20.28 16.60
C PHE A 21 -1.68 -18.97 16.54
N GLU A 22 -1.46 -18.49 15.33
CA GLU A 22 -0.82 -17.21 15.08
C GLU A 22 -1.70 -16.33 14.18
N MET A 23 -1.82 -15.06 14.55
CA MET A 23 -2.54 -14.07 13.74
C MET A 23 -1.63 -12.92 13.34
N VAL A 24 -1.35 -12.82 12.06
CA VAL A 24 -0.55 -11.75 11.48
C VAL A 24 -1.46 -10.73 10.81
N VAL A 25 -1.33 -9.48 11.18
CA VAL A 25 -1.97 -8.35 10.48
C VAL A 25 -0.97 -7.73 9.54
N LEU A 26 -1.17 -7.94 8.23
CA LEU A 26 -0.29 -7.46 7.16
C LEU A 26 -1.00 -6.32 6.41
N TYR A 27 -0.44 -5.12 6.45
CA TYR A 27 -1.06 -3.98 5.78
C TYR A 27 -0.03 -3.01 5.21
N GLY A 28 -0.51 -2.11 4.39
CA GLY A 28 0.30 -1.10 3.72
C GLY A 28 -0.41 -0.65 2.45
N ARG A 29 0.00 0.50 1.93
CA ARG A 29 -0.56 1.10 0.72
C ARG A 29 -0.63 0.08 -0.43
N ARG A 30 -1.53 0.32 -1.39
CA ARG A 30 -1.55 -0.46 -2.63
C ARG A 30 -0.20 -0.45 -3.32
N ARG A 31 0.14 -1.55 -4.00
CA ARG A 31 1.35 -1.71 -4.84
C ARG A 31 2.68 -1.81 -4.09
N VAL A 32 2.67 -1.86 -2.74
CA VAL A 32 3.89 -2.07 -1.93
C VAL A 32 4.33 -3.53 -1.84
N GLY A 33 3.60 -4.47 -2.47
CA GLY A 33 4.02 -5.87 -2.57
C GLY A 33 3.46 -6.80 -1.49
N LYS A 34 2.31 -6.48 -0.85
CA LYS A 34 1.67 -7.37 0.15
C LYS A 34 1.39 -8.77 -0.40
N THR A 35 0.66 -8.84 -1.53
CA THR A 35 0.32 -10.10 -2.19
C THR A 35 1.57 -10.87 -2.60
N ALA A 36 2.59 -10.19 -3.16
CA ALA A 36 3.85 -10.84 -3.51
C ALA A 36 4.59 -11.43 -2.30
N LEU A 37 4.55 -10.76 -1.15
CA LEU A 37 5.11 -11.29 0.10
C LEU A 37 4.33 -12.52 0.59
N ILE A 38 3.00 -12.48 0.53
CA ILE A 38 2.16 -13.62 0.89
C ILE A 38 2.43 -14.79 -0.05
N ASP A 39 2.43 -14.56 -1.36
CA ASP A 39 2.67 -15.60 -2.38
C ASP A 39 4.03 -16.25 -2.20
N GLU A 40 5.08 -15.46 -1.91
CA GLU A 40 6.42 -15.98 -1.62
C GLU A 40 6.40 -16.87 -0.38
N PHE A 41 5.76 -16.40 0.69
CA PHE A 41 5.68 -17.12 1.95
C PHE A 41 4.90 -18.45 1.85
N VAL A 42 3.83 -18.49 1.05
CA VAL A 42 2.95 -19.68 1.00
C VAL A 42 3.32 -20.72 -0.07
N LYS A 43 4.38 -20.49 -0.88
CA LYS A 43 4.76 -21.34 -2.03
C LYS A 43 4.73 -22.83 -1.74
N ASP A 44 5.29 -23.24 -0.60
CA ASP A 44 5.46 -24.64 -0.23
C ASP A 44 4.59 -25.04 0.97
N LYS A 45 3.51 -24.29 1.21
CA LYS A 45 2.63 -24.48 2.37
C LYS A 45 1.21 -24.83 1.95
N ARG A 46 0.52 -25.55 2.80
CA ARG A 46 -0.90 -25.80 2.67
C ARG A 46 -1.66 -24.51 3.01
N VAL A 47 -2.29 -23.89 2.02
CA VAL A 47 -2.90 -22.55 2.17
C VAL A 47 -4.36 -22.53 1.75
N LEU A 48 -5.23 -22.04 2.67
CA LEU A 48 -6.55 -21.54 2.34
C LEU A 48 -6.40 -20.05 2.02
N TYR A 49 -6.50 -19.71 0.74
CA TYR A 49 -6.36 -18.33 0.26
C TYR A 49 -7.72 -17.79 -0.18
N PHE A 50 -8.17 -16.71 0.43
CA PHE A 50 -9.36 -15.99 0.05
C PHE A 50 -9.04 -14.49 -0.09
N THR A 51 -9.42 -13.91 -1.22
CA THR A 51 -9.31 -12.47 -1.48
C THR A 51 -10.71 -11.87 -1.54
N ALA A 52 -11.04 -10.98 -0.63
CA ALA A 52 -12.29 -10.24 -0.70
C ALA A 52 -12.22 -9.16 -1.78
N ILE A 53 -13.34 -8.93 -2.44
CA ILE A 53 -13.47 -7.86 -3.42
C ILE A 53 -14.62 -6.92 -3.06
N GLN A 54 -14.65 -5.75 -3.68
CA GLN A 54 -15.71 -4.77 -3.46
C GLN A 54 -17.03 -5.23 -4.08
N GLN A 55 -17.77 -6.05 -3.34
CA GLN A 55 -19.06 -6.62 -3.73
C GLN A 55 -19.95 -6.83 -2.49
N SER A 56 -21.16 -7.40 -2.67
CA SER A 56 -22.08 -7.65 -1.56
C SER A 56 -21.52 -8.67 -0.56
N ALA A 57 -21.99 -8.59 0.70
CA ALA A 57 -21.64 -9.55 1.75
C ALA A 57 -21.94 -10.99 1.32
N LYS A 58 -23.06 -11.21 0.66
CA LYS A 58 -23.49 -12.53 0.16
C LYS A 58 -22.49 -13.11 -0.83
N MET A 59 -22.07 -12.32 -1.84
CA MET A 59 -21.12 -12.78 -2.85
C MET A 59 -19.74 -13.07 -2.26
N ASN A 60 -19.24 -12.22 -1.34
CA ASN A 60 -17.98 -12.49 -0.64
C ASN A 60 -18.06 -13.79 0.18
N LEU A 61 -19.21 -14.05 0.84
CA LEU A 61 -19.42 -15.29 1.58
C LEU A 61 -19.49 -16.52 0.66
N GLU A 62 -20.14 -16.42 -0.50
CA GLU A 62 -20.19 -17.49 -1.50
C GLU A 62 -18.79 -17.82 -2.05
N ASP A 63 -17.98 -16.80 -2.37
CA ASP A 63 -16.61 -16.99 -2.83
C ASP A 63 -15.71 -17.58 -1.73
N PHE A 64 -15.84 -17.10 -0.48
CA PHE A 64 -15.16 -17.69 0.66
C PHE A 64 -15.58 -19.15 0.89
N SER A 65 -16.87 -19.43 0.82
CA SER A 65 -17.40 -20.78 0.98
C SER A 65 -16.79 -21.75 -0.02
N ARG A 66 -16.73 -21.32 -1.30
CA ARG A 66 -16.13 -22.12 -2.38
C ARG A 66 -14.65 -22.41 -2.09
N ALA A 67 -13.89 -21.39 -1.70
CA ALA A 67 -12.48 -21.53 -1.37
C ALA A 67 -12.27 -22.50 -0.18
N ALA A 68 -13.02 -22.33 0.91
CA ALA A 68 -12.90 -23.16 2.11
C ALA A 68 -13.34 -24.60 1.87
N LEU A 69 -14.48 -24.82 1.22
CA LEU A 69 -14.99 -26.15 0.92
C LEU A 69 -14.03 -26.91 -0.02
N SER A 70 -13.55 -26.27 -1.07
CA SER A 70 -12.55 -26.86 -1.99
C SER A 70 -11.24 -27.19 -1.28
N PHE A 71 -10.75 -26.30 -0.42
CA PHE A 71 -9.51 -26.54 0.35
C PHE A 71 -9.60 -27.78 1.25
N PHE A 72 -10.77 -28.03 1.85
CA PHE A 72 -10.99 -29.21 2.68
C PHE A 72 -11.53 -30.43 1.91
N GLY A 73 -11.49 -30.40 0.57
CA GLY A 73 -11.87 -31.53 -0.28
C GLY A 73 -13.35 -31.88 -0.25
N MET A 74 -14.21 -30.92 0.06
CA MET A 74 -15.65 -31.11 0.02
C MET A 74 -16.15 -31.17 -1.43
N PRO A 75 -17.20 -31.96 -1.72
CA PRO A 75 -17.77 -32.03 -3.06
C PRO A 75 -18.20 -30.65 -3.60
N ASP A 76 -18.03 -30.40 -4.89
CA ASP A 76 -18.46 -29.14 -5.54
C ASP A 76 -19.96 -28.87 -5.40
N SER A 77 -20.77 -29.91 -5.15
CA SER A 77 -22.21 -29.79 -4.90
C SER A 77 -22.56 -29.32 -3.47
N THR A 78 -21.55 -29.15 -2.59
CA THR A 78 -21.79 -28.69 -1.23
C THR A 78 -22.27 -27.25 -1.25
N PRO A 79 -23.44 -26.94 -0.62
CA PRO A 79 -23.95 -25.57 -0.57
C PRO A 79 -23.00 -24.61 0.12
N SER A 80 -23.01 -23.35 -0.28
CA SER A 80 -22.34 -22.28 0.44
C SER A 80 -22.90 -22.12 1.86
N PHE A 81 -22.08 -21.65 2.78
CA PHE A 81 -22.48 -21.39 4.17
C PHE A 81 -23.60 -20.34 4.25
N GLY A 82 -24.49 -20.49 5.24
CA GLY A 82 -25.59 -19.55 5.47
C GLY A 82 -25.12 -18.21 6.07
N GLY A 83 -23.94 -18.17 6.69
CA GLY A 83 -23.36 -17.00 7.33
C GLY A 83 -21.87 -17.13 7.56
N TRP A 84 -21.20 -15.98 7.79
CA TRP A 84 -19.78 -15.93 8.09
C TRP A 84 -19.40 -16.70 9.37
N SER A 85 -20.28 -16.70 10.39
CA SER A 85 -20.03 -17.45 11.62
C SER A 85 -19.88 -18.95 11.35
N ASP A 86 -20.80 -19.53 10.55
CA ASP A 86 -20.76 -20.95 10.20
C ASP A 86 -19.53 -21.27 9.36
N ALA A 87 -19.20 -20.37 8.40
CA ALA A 87 -18.06 -20.53 7.52
C ALA A 87 -16.72 -20.51 8.29
N LEU A 88 -16.55 -19.58 9.21
CA LEU A 88 -15.34 -19.46 10.03
C LEU A 88 -15.22 -20.60 11.04
N SER A 89 -16.35 -21.01 11.67
CA SER A 89 -16.39 -22.17 12.57
C SER A 89 -16.02 -23.45 11.85
N PHE A 90 -16.54 -23.68 10.64
CA PHE A 90 -16.18 -24.82 9.82
C PHE A 90 -14.66 -24.89 9.58
N VAL A 91 -14.02 -23.77 9.20
CA VAL A 91 -12.57 -23.73 8.99
C VAL A 91 -11.80 -24.07 10.26
N ALA A 92 -12.21 -23.50 11.41
CA ALA A 92 -11.58 -23.75 12.70
C ALA A 92 -11.73 -25.22 13.14
N GLU A 93 -12.94 -25.80 13.03
CA GLU A 93 -13.21 -27.19 13.35
C GLU A 93 -12.41 -28.17 12.48
N ARG A 94 -12.34 -27.91 11.18
CA ARG A 94 -11.56 -28.73 10.27
C ARG A 94 -10.06 -28.63 10.54
N ALA A 95 -9.56 -27.44 10.85
CA ALA A 95 -8.17 -27.24 11.23
C ALA A 95 -7.82 -27.94 12.56
N ALA A 96 -8.74 -28.02 13.52
CA ALA A 96 -8.56 -28.72 14.79
C ALA A 96 -8.55 -30.24 14.66
N GLN A 97 -9.08 -30.81 13.57
CA GLN A 97 -9.11 -32.26 13.30
C GLN A 97 -7.79 -32.80 12.75
N THR A 98 -6.80 -31.94 12.47
CA THR A 98 -5.50 -32.34 11.92
C THR A 98 -4.39 -31.67 12.68
N ASP A 99 -3.24 -32.36 12.81
CA ASP A 99 -1.99 -31.78 13.31
C ASP A 99 -1.21 -31.03 12.23
N GLU A 100 -1.68 -31.07 10.98
CA GLU A 100 -1.03 -30.37 9.88
C GLU A 100 -1.18 -28.86 10.04
N ARG A 101 -0.06 -28.17 9.88
CA ARG A 101 -0.06 -26.71 9.82
C ARG A 101 -0.68 -26.24 8.52
N MET A 102 -1.43 -25.17 8.60
CA MET A 102 -1.96 -24.49 7.43
C MET A 102 -1.85 -22.99 7.60
N VAL A 103 -1.78 -22.30 6.47
CA VAL A 103 -1.94 -20.85 6.42
C VAL A 103 -3.37 -20.54 6.00
N PHE A 104 -4.02 -19.63 6.70
CA PHE A 104 -5.28 -19.06 6.30
C PHE A 104 -5.05 -17.59 5.93
N VAL A 105 -5.09 -17.26 4.64
CA VAL A 105 -4.97 -15.90 4.12
C VAL A 105 -6.36 -15.34 3.88
N PHE A 106 -6.67 -14.25 4.57
CA PHE A 106 -7.83 -13.41 4.29
C PHE A 106 -7.32 -12.08 3.72
N ASP A 107 -7.15 -12.05 2.40
CA ASP A 107 -6.61 -10.87 1.71
C ASP A 107 -7.73 -9.86 1.42
N GLU A 108 -7.37 -8.57 1.44
CA GLU A 108 -8.27 -7.42 1.30
C GLU A 108 -9.49 -7.49 2.26
N PHE A 109 -9.26 -7.91 3.49
CA PHE A 109 -10.25 -7.98 4.57
C PHE A 109 -11.13 -6.73 4.70
N PRO A 110 -10.62 -5.49 4.50
CA PRO A 110 -11.43 -4.28 4.54
C PRO A 110 -12.67 -4.31 3.62
N TYR A 111 -12.60 -4.96 2.46
CA TYR A 111 -13.77 -5.05 1.57
C TYR A 111 -14.86 -5.95 2.12
N ALA A 112 -14.50 -7.10 2.70
CA ALA A 112 -15.46 -7.98 3.31
C ALA A 112 -16.10 -7.35 4.56
N ALA A 113 -15.29 -6.68 5.38
CA ALA A 113 -15.77 -6.00 6.59
C ALA A 113 -16.63 -4.76 6.29
N ALA A 114 -16.36 -4.06 5.18
CA ALA A 114 -17.23 -2.96 4.72
C ALA A 114 -18.60 -3.47 4.23
N ALA A 115 -18.63 -4.65 3.60
CA ALA A 115 -19.86 -5.29 3.15
C ALA A 115 -20.64 -5.95 4.31
N GLU A 116 -19.93 -6.50 5.31
CA GLU A 116 -20.48 -7.14 6.53
C GLU A 116 -19.83 -6.52 7.78
N PRO A 117 -20.38 -5.45 8.34
CA PRO A 117 -19.80 -4.74 9.49
C PRO A 117 -19.65 -5.62 10.76
N ALA A 118 -20.39 -6.71 10.88
CA ALA A 118 -20.27 -7.64 11.99
C ALA A 118 -19.12 -8.65 11.84
N LEU A 119 -18.50 -8.74 10.65
CA LEU A 119 -17.45 -9.71 10.34
C LEU A 119 -16.25 -9.65 11.31
N PRO A 120 -15.73 -8.49 11.73
CA PRO A 120 -14.65 -8.46 12.74
C PRO A 120 -15.04 -9.11 14.06
N SER A 121 -16.31 -8.97 14.52
CA SER A 121 -16.81 -9.62 15.73
C SER A 121 -17.02 -11.12 15.53
N MET A 122 -17.50 -11.53 14.37
CA MET A 122 -17.64 -12.97 14.04
C MET A 122 -16.29 -13.65 13.99
N LEU A 123 -15.29 -12.99 13.38
CA LEU A 123 -13.91 -13.49 13.35
C LEU A 123 -13.30 -13.57 14.75
N GLN A 124 -13.57 -12.58 15.60
CA GLN A 124 -13.18 -12.61 17.01
C GLN A 124 -13.70 -13.87 17.70
N ILE A 125 -15.00 -14.14 17.58
CA ILE A 125 -15.65 -15.32 18.20
C ILE A 125 -15.05 -16.62 17.68
N ALA A 126 -14.81 -16.71 16.37
CA ALA A 126 -14.18 -17.88 15.76
C ALA A 126 -12.74 -18.09 16.26
N ILE A 127 -11.99 -17.01 16.48
CA ILE A 127 -10.64 -17.08 17.06
C ILE A 127 -10.72 -17.60 18.50
N ASP A 128 -11.53 -16.96 19.34
CA ASP A 128 -11.59 -17.25 20.77
C ASP A 128 -12.12 -18.67 21.09
N HIS A 129 -13.03 -19.19 20.28
CA HIS A 129 -13.69 -20.48 20.54
C HIS A 129 -13.25 -21.60 19.61
N GLY A 130 -12.48 -21.33 18.56
CA GLY A 130 -12.07 -22.33 17.60
C GLY A 130 -10.57 -22.28 17.25
N PHE A 131 -10.10 -21.20 16.62
CA PHE A 131 -8.75 -21.14 16.09
C PHE A 131 -7.65 -21.23 17.14
N LEU A 132 -7.84 -20.70 18.37
CA LEU A 132 -6.85 -20.76 19.44
C LEU A 132 -6.42 -22.19 19.79
N ALA A 133 -7.24 -23.19 19.50
CA ALA A 133 -6.92 -24.63 19.72
C ALA A 133 -6.21 -25.27 18.50
N THR A 134 -5.84 -24.50 17.49
CA THR A 134 -5.27 -24.98 16.23
C THR A 134 -3.84 -24.50 16.02
N LYS A 135 -3.15 -25.06 15.01
CA LYS A 135 -1.84 -24.61 14.54
C LYS A 135 -1.95 -23.74 13.26
N VAL A 136 -3.05 -23.00 13.11
CA VAL A 136 -3.27 -22.14 11.95
C VAL A 136 -2.45 -20.86 12.07
N THR A 137 -1.76 -20.48 11.00
CA THR A 137 -1.19 -19.15 10.83
C THR A 137 -2.18 -18.35 9.99
N MET A 138 -2.91 -17.44 10.61
CA MET A 138 -3.88 -16.56 9.94
C MET A 138 -3.17 -15.28 9.50
N ILE A 139 -3.27 -14.92 8.22
CA ILE A 139 -2.82 -13.64 7.69
C ILE A 139 -4.03 -12.81 7.30
N LEU A 140 -4.27 -11.74 8.05
CA LEU A 140 -5.29 -10.76 7.76
C LEU A 140 -4.65 -9.59 7.02
N SER A 141 -4.89 -9.50 5.70
CA SER A 141 -4.26 -8.49 4.83
C SER A 141 -5.24 -7.41 4.40
N GLY A 142 -4.72 -6.19 4.21
CA GLY A 142 -5.51 -5.08 3.69
C GLY A 142 -4.69 -3.92 3.15
N SER A 143 -5.21 -3.28 2.11
CA SER A 143 -4.59 -2.10 1.50
C SER A 143 -5.10 -0.79 2.10
N ASN A 144 -6.27 -0.76 2.72
CA ASN A 144 -6.79 0.40 3.42
C ASN A 144 -6.12 0.53 4.80
N GLU A 145 -5.03 1.31 4.88
CA GLU A 145 -4.25 1.48 6.11
C GLU A 145 -5.10 2.05 7.24
N GLY A 146 -5.96 3.03 6.96
CA GLY A 146 -6.84 3.64 7.96
C GLY A 146 -7.79 2.63 8.60
N PHE A 147 -8.43 1.76 7.81
CA PHE A 147 -9.26 0.69 8.33
C PHE A 147 -8.44 -0.31 9.15
N MET A 148 -7.29 -0.74 8.65
CA MET A 148 -6.45 -1.72 9.35
C MET A 148 -5.93 -1.18 10.68
N GLU A 149 -5.58 0.10 10.77
CA GLU A 149 -5.09 0.72 12.00
C GLU A 149 -6.21 1.00 13.02
N ASN A 150 -7.41 1.42 12.57
CA ASN A 150 -8.49 1.81 13.47
C ASN A 150 -9.43 0.66 13.80
N ASP A 151 -9.86 -0.11 12.78
CA ASP A 151 -10.92 -1.10 12.91
C ASP A 151 -10.40 -2.53 13.13
N VAL A 152 -9.13 -2.81 12.80
CA VAL A 152 -8.48 -4.10 13.09
C VAL A 152 -7.55 -4.00 14.29
N LEU A 153 -6.62 -3.04 14.29
CA LEU A 153 -5.56 -2.89 15.29
C LEU A 153 -5.97 -1.99 16.46
N GLY A 154 -6.96 -1.14 16.29
CA GLY A 154 -7.40 -0.14 17.26
C GLY A 154 -7.95 -0.74 18.55
N ARG A 155 -7.81 -0.02 19.68
CA ARG A 155 -8.26 -0.49 21.01
C ARG A 155 -9.75 -0.83 21.08
N LYS A 156 -10.59 -0.25 20.21
CA LYS A 156 -12.02 -0.50 20.15
C LYS A 156 -12.38 -1.67 19.20
N SER A 157 -11.41 -2.19 18.47
CA SER A 157 -11.62 -3.32 17.57
C SER A 157 -11.95 -4.60 18.32
N PRO A 158 -12.90 -5.41 17.86
CA PRO A 158 -13.11 -6.76 18.36
C PRO A 158 -11.84 -7.63 18.27
N LEU A 159 -10.96 -7.36 17.30
CA LEU A 159 -9.72 -8.10 17.06
C LEU A 159 -8.54 -7.62 17.90
N TYR A 160 -8.73 -6.54 18.69
CA TYR A 160 -7.67 -6.01 19.53
C TYR A 160 -7.11 -7.07 20.51
N GLY A 161 -5.78 -7.19 20.57
CA GLY A 161 -5.09 -8.13 21.46
C GLY A 161 -5.00 -9.57 20.94
N ARG A 162 -5.57 -9.90 19.77
CA ARG A 162 -5.51 -11.25 19.20
C ARG A 162 -4.40 -11.46 18.19
N ARG A 163 -3.81 -10.36 17.68
CA ARG A 163 -2.64 -10.46 16.81
C ARG A 163 -1.40 -10.90 17.57
N THR A 164 -0.64 -11.77 16.96
CA THR A 164 0.70 -12.18 17.42
C THR A 164 1.80 -11.40 16.72
N ALA A 165 1.54 -10.92 15.49
CA ALA A 165 2.43 -10.00 14.78
C ALA A 165 1.66 -8.96 13.98
N GLN A 166 2.35 -7.86 13.72
CA GLN A 166 1.87 -6.77 12.88
C GLN A 166 2.99 -6.38 11.92
N ILE A 167 2.71 -6.49 10.63
CA ILE A 167 3.66 -6.14 9.56
C ILE A 167 3.04 -5.01 8.74
N ARG A 168 3.65 -3.83 8.82
CA ARG A 168 3.30 -2.71 7.94
C ARG A 168 4.30 -2.65 6.81
N LEU A 169 3.87 -2.97 5.59
CA LEU A 169 4.72 -2.85 4.41
C LEU A 169 4.76 -1.40 3.93
N LEU A 170 5.97 -0.86 3.91
CA LEU A 170 6.27 0.45 3.33
C LEU A 170 6.88 0.26 1.93
N PRO A 171 6.87 1.31 1.07
CA PRO A 171 7.75 1.33 -0.08
C PRO A 171 9.19 1.03 0.34
N PHE A 172 9.97 0.43 -0.54
CA PHE A 172 11.38 0.15 -0.30
C PHE A 172 12.15 1.44 -0.02
N ASP A 173 13.16 1.35 0.83
CA ASP A 173 14.17 2.38 0.91
C ASP A 173 15.08 2.34 -0.33
N TYR A 174 16.06 3.25 -0.38
CA TYR A 174 17.00 3.32 -1.50
C TYR A 174 17.79 2.02 -1.71
N ALA A 175 18.24 1.39 -0.62
CA ALA A 175 19.08 0.19 -0.69
C ALA A 175 18.29 -1.02 -1.23
N ASP A 176 17.05 -1.20 -0.78
CA ASP A 176 16.18 -2.26 -1.27
C ASP A 176 15.67 -2.00 -2.68
N ALA A 177 15.35 -0.74 -3.01
CA ALA A 177 14.97 -0.35 -4.37
C ALA A 177 16.10 -0.61 -5.39
N ALA A 178 17.36 -0.39 -4.99
CA ALA A 178 18.53 -0.66 -5.83
C ALA A 178 18.67 -2.15 -6.21
N LYS A 179 18.13 -3.08 -5.43
CA LYS A 179 18.13 -4.52 -5.75
C LYS A 179 17.27 -4.87 -6.98
N PHE A 180 16.39 -3.97 -7.43
CA PHE A 180 15.61 -4.12 -8.67
C PHE A 180 16.42 -3.76 -9.92
N LEU A 181 17.47 -2.95 -9.78
CA LEU A 181 18.20 -2.29 -10.85
C LEU A 181 19.69 -2.65 -10.74
N THR A 182 20.01 -3.91 -11.03
CA THR A 182 21.34 -4.50 -10.77
C THR A 182 22.42 -4.05 -11.76
N ASP A 183 22.04 -3.68 -12.96
CA ASP A 183 22.94 -3.27 -14.05
C ASP A 183 23.02 -1.74 -14.20
N THR A 184 22.45 -1.00 -13.26
CA THR A 184 22.34 0.46 -13.29
C THR A 184 23.48 1.12 -12.50
N SER A 185 24.04 2.21 -13.02
CA SER A 185 25.08 2.97 -12.34
C SER A 185 24.57 3.61 -11.04
N PRO A 186 25.42 3.82 -10.01
CA PRO A 186 25.00 4.47 -8.76
C PRO A 186 24.39 5.86 -8.95
N GLN A 187 24.79 6.58 -9.97
CA GLN A 187 24.24 7.90 -10.29
C GLN A 187 22.82 7.80 -10.83
N GLU A 188 22.57 6.88 -11.76
CA GLU A 188 21.23 6.62 -12.30
C GLU A 188 20.30 6.02 -11.26
N LEU A 189 20.80 5.17 -10.34
CA LEU A 189 20.02 4.65 -9.22
C LEU A 189 19.42 5.77 -8.37
N VAL A 190 20.18 6.85 -8.13
CA VAL A 190 19.67 8.03 -7.43
C VAL A 190 18.56 8.70 -8.23
N GLN A 191 18.72 8.83 -9.56
CA GLN A 191 17.71 9.41 -10.44
C GLN A 191 16.44 8.55 -10.47
N TYR A 192 16.57 7.23 -10.61
CA TYR A 192 15.44 6.30 -10.56
C TYR A 192 14.70 6.39 -9.23
N TYR A 193 15.41 6.37 -8.11
CA TYR A 193 14.77 6.45 -6.80
C TYR A 193 14.10 7.81 -6.55
N ALA A 194 14.72 8.91 -6.96
CA ALA A 194 14.15 10.25 -6.86
C ALA A 194 12.86 10.38 -7.71
N THR A 195 12.76 9.62 -8.81
CA THR A 195 11.66 9.72 -9.77
C THR A 195 10.55 8.68 -9.51
N PHE A 196 10.89 7.42 -9.26
CA PHE A 196 9.93 6.31 -9.11
C PHE A 196 9.69 5.93 -7.64
N GLY A 197 10.55 6.40 -6.73
CA GLY A 197 10.50 5.98 -5.33
C GLY A 197 10.82 4.50 -5.14
N GLY A 198 10.39 3.96 -4.00
CA GLY A 198 10.60 2.57 -3.64
C GLY A 198 9.36 1.67 -3.81
N THR A 199 8.35 2.07 -4.56
CA THR A 199 7.16 1.24 -4.76
C THR A 199 7.46 0.10 -5.74
N PRO A 200 7.39 -1.19 -5.31
CA PRO A 200 7.77 -2.34 -6.14
C PRO A 200 7.10 -2.38 -7.51
N TYR A 201 5.82 -2.00 -7.56
CA TYR A 201 5.06 -1.98 -8.80
C TYR A 201 5.65 -1.02 -9.84
N TYR A 202 6.20 0.11 -9.42
CA TYR A 202 6.82 1.08 -10.33
C TYR A 202 8.20 0.60 -10.75
N LEU A 203 9.00 0.12 -9.81
CA LEU A 203 10.34 -0.40 -10.07
C LEU A 203 10.32 -1.58 -11.05
N ALA A 204 9.36 -2.48 -10.92
CA ALA A 204 9.20 -3.62 -11.82
C ALA A 204 8.80 -3.24 -13.26
N ARG A 205 8.48 -1.98 -13.56
CA ARG A 205 8.18 -1.48 -14.92
C ARG A 205 9.39 -0.92 -15.64
N ILE A 206 10.48 -0.72 -14.91
CA ILE A 206 11.74 -0.21 -15.46
C ILE A 206 12.39 -1.30 -16.29
N GLN A 207 12.87 -0.93 -17.46
CA GLN A 207 13.68 -1.75 -18.35
C GLN A 207 15.09 -1.15 -18.36
N GLU A 208 16.01 -1.74 -17.61
CA GLU A 208 17.36 -1.17 -17.41
C GLU A 208 18.10 -0.93 -18.73
N ALA A 209 17.93 -1.84 -19.70
CA ALA A 209 18.55 -1.73 -21.02
C ALA A 209 18.18 -0.45 -21.81
N ASP A 210 17.01 0.14 -21.51
CA ASP A 210 16.53 1.36 -22.20
C ASP A 210 17.12 2.65 -21.61
N GLY A 211 17.73 2.57 -20.42
CA GLY A 211 18.26 3.71 -19.68
C GLY A 211 17.18 4.57 -19.02
N PHE A 212 17.63 5.50 -18.17
CA PHE A 212 16.75 6.29 -17.30
C PHE A 212 15.74 7.14 -18.07
N GLU A 213 16.20 7.95 -19.02
CA GLU A 213 15.35 8.90 -19.75
C GLU A 213 14.23 8.20 -20.53
N SER A 214 14.56 7.13 -21.27
CA SER A 214 13.58 6.37 -22.04
C SER A 214 12.51 5.76 -21.15
N ASN A 215 12.87 5.23 -19.98
CA ASN A 215 11.92 4.68 -19.02
C ASN A 215 10.97 5.75 -18.48
N VAL A 216 11.46 6.93 -18.14
CA VAL A 216 10.64 8.04 -17.64
C VAL A 216 9.65 8.49 -18.72
N LEU A 217 10.15 8.73 -19.95
CA LEU A 217 9.30 9.14 -21.06
C LEU A 217 8.22 8.10 -21.36
N ARG A 218 8.59 6.85 -21.54
CA ARG A 218 7.68 5.73 -21.82
C ARG A 218 6.63 5.51 -20.73
N LEU A 219 7.01 5.59 -19.46
CA LEU A 219 6.11 5.23 -18.36
C LEU A 219 5.20 6.37 -17.91
N MET A 220 5.64 7.64 -18.03
CA MET A 220 4.93 8.78 -17.44
C MET A 220 4.51 9.86 -18.44
N PHE A 221 5.24 10.04 -19.54
CA PHE A 221 4.97 11.12 -20.50
C PHE A 221 4.28 10.65 -21.77
N ASP A 222 4.47 9.39 -22.16
CA ASP A 222 3.73 8.80 -23.28
C ASP A 222 2.23 8.71 -22.95
N ASN A 223 1.37 8.92 -23.98
CA ASN A 223 -0.08 8.84 -23.83
C ASN A 223 -0.58 7.47 -23.38
N LEU A 224 0.18 6.41 -23.66
CA LEU A 224 -0.07 5.04 -23.25
C LEU A 224 0.76 4.64 -22.02
N GLY A 225 1.48 5.58 -21.42
CA GLY A 225 2.34 5.35 -20.27
C GLY A 225 1.56 4.87 -19.05
N VAL A 226 1.89 3.67 -18.57
CA VAL A 226 1.14 2.99 -17.49
C VAL A 226 1.14 3.75 -16.16
N LEU A 227 2.09 4.66 -15.95
CA LEU A 227 2.18 5.50 -14.75
C LEU A 227 1.71 6.95 -14.98
N ARG A 228 1.25 7.27 -16.20
CA ARG A 228 0.81 8.61 -16.55
C ARG A 228 -0.35 9.10 -15.68
N GLU A 229 -1.35 8.27 -15.43
CA GLU A 229 -2.53 8.62 -14.63
C GLU A 229 -2.52 8.00 -13.24
N GLU A 230 -1.44 7.35 -12.89
CA GLU A 230 -1.31 6.57 -11.66
C GLU A 230 -1.68 7.32 -10.39
N PRO A 231 -1.20 8.56 -10.13
CA PRO A 231 -1.58 9.28 -8.92
C PRO A 231 -3.08 9.56 -8.82
N MET A 232 -3.73 9.92 -9.94
CA MET A 232 -5.17 10.14 -9.95
C MET A 232 -5.95 8.84 -9.69
N MET A 233 -5.49 7.72 -10.26
CA MET A 233 -6.11 6.42 -10.03
C MET A 233 -6.02 6.01 -8.55
N LEU A 234 -4.86 6.20 -7.92
CA LEU A 234 -4.68 5.94 -6.49
C LEU A 234 -5.55 6.83 -5.62
N LEU A 235 -5.60 8.13 -5.90
CA LEU A 235 -6.45 9.06 -5.14
C LEU A 235 -7.94 8.68 -5.24
N ARG A 236 -8.42 8.27 -6.42
CA ARG A 236 -9.81 7.81 -6.60
C ARG A 236 -10.13 6.53 -5.84
N GLN A 237 -9.16 5.67 -5.64
CA GLN A 237 -9.34 4.41 -4.92
C GLN A 237 -9.33 4.58 -3.40
N GLU A 238 -8.55 5.54 -2.90
CA GLU A 238 -8.33 5.75 -1.46
C GLU A 238 -9.21 6.85 -0.87
N LEU A 239 -9.72 7.79 -1.70
CA LEU A 239 -10.32 9.03 -1.22
C LEU A 239 -11.68 9.32 -1.87
N ARG A 240 -12.60 9.88 -1.08
CA ARG A 240 -13.95 10.23 -1.54
C ARG A 240 -13.98 11.47 -2.45
N GLU A 241 -13.05 12.42 -2.22
CA GLU A 241 -12.97 13.70 -2.95
C GLU A 241 -11.60 13.85 -3.62
N PRO A 242 -11.25 12.99 -4.60
CA PRO A 242 -9.91 12.93 -5.17
C PRO A 242 -9.44 14.25 -5.81
N ALA A 243 -10.34 15.06 -6.35
CA ALA A 243 -10.01 16.33 -6.99
C ALA A 243 -9.42 17.35 -6.02
N SER A 244 -9.98 17.48 -4.80
CA SER A 244 -9.46 18.38 -3.77
C SER A 244 -8.05 17.93 -3.31
N TYR A 245 -7.86 16.64 -3.09
CA TYR A 245 -6.56 16.09 -2.73
C TYR A 245 -5.52 16.25 -3.85
N TYR A 246 -5.92 16.09 -5.09
CA TYR A 246 -5.06 16.36 -6.26
C TYR A 246 -4.57 17.81 -6.26
N SER A 247 -5.46 18.79 -6.10
CA SER A 247 -5.12 20.21 -6.07
C SER A 247 -4.17 20.55 -4.91
N ILE A 248 -4.38 19.93 -3.74
CA ILE A 248 -3.52 20.10 -2.57
C ILE A 248 -2.12 19.54 -2.84
N LEU A 249 -2.01 18.32 -3.37
CA LEU A 249 -0.73 17.70 -3.72
C LEU A 249 0.00 18.50 -4.79
N GLN A 250 -0.71 19.00 -5.79
CA GLN A 250 -0.14 19.87 -6.83
C GLN A 250 0.39 21.19 -6.24
N SER A 251 -0.35 21.79 -5.29
CA SER A 251 0.08 22.98 -4.57
C SER A 251 1.38 22.74 -3.78
N ILE A 252 1.44 21.63 -3.03
CA ILE A 252 2.61 21.28 -2.22
C ILE A 252 3.83 20.97 -3.12
N ALA A 253 3.65 20.18 -4.17
CA ALA A 253 4.70 19.85 -5.14
C ALA A 253 5.21 21.10 -5.90
N GLY A 254 4.35 22.11 -6.06
CA GLY A 254 4.68 23.42 -6.60
C GLY A 254 5.47 24.33 -5.66
N GLY A 255 5.68 23.91 -4.38
CA GLY A 255 6.48 24.63 -3.38
C GLY A 255 5.71 25.34 -2.29
N ASN A 256 4.36 25.31 -2.31
CA ASN A 256 3.56 25.84 -1.21
C ASN A 256 3.61 24.89 -0.02
N SER A 257 4.17 25.32 1.11
CA SER A 257 4.45 24.43 2.24
C SER A 257 3.62 24.76 3.50
N SER A 258 3.04 25.95 3.61
CA SER A 258 2.20 26.32 4.76
C SER A 258 0.72 26.03 4.48
N PRO A 259 -0.08 25.62 5.50
CA PRO A 259 -1.51 25.33 5.30
C PRO A 259 -2.29 26.46 4.61
N LYS A 260 -1.97 27.71 4.94
CA LYS A 260 -2.62 28.88 4.36
C LYS A 260 -2.35 28.99 2.84
N LEU A 261 -1.08 28.90 2.42
CA LEU A 261 -0.70 28.99 1.01
C LEU A 261 -1.22 27.78 0.22
N ILE A 262 -1.21 26.61 0.83
CA ILE A 262 -1.75 25.38 0.20
C ILE A 262 -3.26 25.54 -0.04
N ALA A 263 -4.01 25.99 0.97
CA ALA A 263 -5.46 26.20 0.87
C ALA A 263 -5.81 27.22 -0.22
N GLU A 264 -5.14 28.36 -0.21
CA GLU A 264 -5.33 29.45 -1.18
C GLU A 264 -5.07 28.97 -2.62
N HIS A 265 -3.94 28.30 -2.85
CA HIS A 265 -3.57 27.81 -4.18
C HIS A 265 -4.44 26.64 -4.66
N ALA A 266 -4.85 25.74 -3.75
CA ALA A 266 -5.69 24.59 -4.07
C ALA A 266 -7.18 24.94 -4.18
N GLY A 267 -7.59 26.15 -3.84
CA GLY A 267 -9.01 26.55 -3.84
C GLY A 267 -9.85 25.86 -2.76
N VAL A 268 -9.22 25.48 -1.63
CA VAL A 268 -9.88 24.77 -0.52
C VAL A 268 -10.05 25.73 0.66
N GLY A 269 -11.16 25.60 1.38
CA GLY A 269 -11.44 26.46 2.54
C GLY A 269 -10.38 26.30 3.65
N SER A 270 -10.00 27.44 4.25
CA SER A 270 -9.00 27.47 5.34
C SER A 270 -9.40 26.62 6.55
N ASP A 271 -10.69 26.45 6.78
CA ASP A 271 -11.20 25.66 7.93
C ASP A 271 -11.14 24.15 7.68
N SER A 272 -11.16 23.73 6.41
CA SER A 272 -11.16 22.32 6.02
C SER A 272 -9.77 21.77 5.67
N ILE A 273 -8.80 22.63 5.32
CA ILE A 273 -7.48 22.22 4.87
C ILE A 273 -6.77 21.27 5.86
N GLY A 274 -6.97 21.50 7.18
CA GLY A 274 -6.37 20.68 8.23
C GLY A 274 -6.77 19.20 8.14
N ALA A 275 -8.04 18.92 7.82
CA ALA A 275 -8.53 17.54 7.65
C ALA A 275 -7.90 16.87 6.42
N TYR A 276 -7.83 17.58 5.29
CA TYR A 276 -7.20 17.09 4.07
C TYR A 276 -5.71 16.78 4.27
N LEU A 277 -4.96 17.71 4.90
CA LEU A 277 -3.55 17.51 5.18
C LEU A 277 -3.32 16.33 6.13
N LYS A 278 -4.16 16.17 7.16
CA LYS A 278 -4.09 15.02 8.05
C LYS A 278 -4.27 13.71 7.27
N THR A 279 -5.30 13.61 6.43
CA THR A 279 -5.54 12.41 5.61
C THR A 279 -4.34 12.09 4.70
N LEU A 280 -3.75 13.11 4.05
CA LEU A 280 -2.57 12.90 3.20
C LEU A 280 -1.32 12.48 4.00
N VAL A 281 -1.17 12.94 5.24
CA VAL A 281 -0.12 12.49 6.15
C VAL A 281 -0.36 11.04 6.58
N ASP A 282 -1.59 10.69 6.93
CA ASP A 282 -1.97 9.33 7.33
C ASP A 282 -1.72 8.33 6.17
N LEU A 283 -2.00 8.76 4.92
CA LEU A 283 -1.67 8.01 3.69
C LEU A 283 -0.19 8.08 3.29
N ARG A 284 0.64 8.81 4.04
CA ARG A 284 2.07 9.01 3.76
C ARG A 284 2.39 9.55 2.35
N LEU A 285 1.46 10.30 1.79
CA LEU A 285 1.71 11.01 0.54
C LEU A 285 2.44 12.33 0.78
N ILE A 286 2.23 12.93 1.96
CA ILE A 286 2.96 14.10 2.43
C ILE A 286 3.49 13.87 3.84
N GLU A 287 4.52 14.62 4.21
CA GLU A 287 5.02 14.69 5.58
C GLU A 287 5.02 16.15 6.08
N ARG A 288 4.86 16.29 7.41
CA ARG A 288 4.98 17.57 8.08
C ARG A 288 6.35 17.69 8.70
N LYS A 289 7.21 18.54 8.15
CA LYS A 289 8.54 18.85 8.69
C LYS A 289 8.45 20.03 9.62
N VAL A 290 9.16 19.97 10.74
CA VAL A 290 9.33 21.07 11.69
C VAL A 290 10.81 21.41 11.85
N PRO A 291 11.17 22.64 12.25
CA PRO A 291 12.55 22.99 12.52
C PRO A 291 13.19 22.03 13.54
N PHE A 292 14.48 21.75 13.33
CA PHE A 292 15.25 20.90 14.23
C PHE A 292 15.14 21.39 15.69
N GLY A 293 14.87 20.47 16.62
CA GLY A 293 14.73 20.78 18.04
C GLY A 293 13.34 21.25 18.48
N GLU A 294 12.38 21.46 17.57
CA GLU A 294 10.99 21.76 17.92
C GLU A 294 10.15 20.47 18.06
N ASP A 295 9.23 20.46 19.02
CA ASP A 295 8.25 19.37 19.18
C ASP A 295 7.24 19.41 18.00
N PRO A 296 7.16 18.35 17.17
CA PRO A 296 6.22 18.30 16.03
C PRO A 296 4.77 18.52 16.41
N SER A 297 4.35 18.14 17.62
CA SER A 297 2.96 18.28 18.07
C SER A 297 2.61 19.72 18.47
N LYS A 298 3.59 20.55 18.80
CA LYS A 298 3.41 21.92 19.34
C LYS A 298 3.87 23.00 18.38
N SER A 299 4.75 22.68 17.45
CA SER A 299 5.31 23.66 16.51
C SER A 299 4.24 24.26 15.60
N ARG A 300 4.23 25.58 15.49
CA ARG A 300 3.41 26.32 14.52
C ARG A 300 4.12 26.57 13.19
N LYS A 301 5.41 26.19 13.09
CA LYS A 301 6.27 26.41 11.90
C LYS A 301 6.36 25.19 11.00
N GLY A 302 5.43 24.24 11.15
CA GLY A 302 5.43 23.03 10.33
C GLY A 302 5.20 23.34 8.86
N MET A 303 6.03 22.77 8.01
CA MET A 303 5.94 22.81 6.56
C MET A 303 5.52 21.43 6.02
N TYR A 304 4.66 21.43 5.02
CA TYR A 304 4.25 20.20 4.35
C TYR A 304 5.05 20.01 3.06
N VAL A 305 5.53 18.79 2.86
CA VAL A 305 6.24 18.38 1.64
C VAL A 305 5.69 17.05 1.16
N VAL A 306 5.74 16.80 -0.15
CA VAL A 306 5.39 15.49 -0.70
C VAL A 306 6.49 14.51 -0.29
N SER A 307 6.12 13.43 0.40
CA SER A 307 7.07 12.46 0.96
C SER A 307 7.36 11.28 0.03
N ASP A 308 6.42 10.95 -0.85
CA ASP A 308 6.60 9.90 -1.85
C ASP A 308 7.33 10.48 -3.08
N PRO A 309 8.53 9.97 -3.45
CA PRO A 309 9.31 10.53 -4.56
C PRO A 309 8.59 10.47 -5.90
N PHE A 310 7.84 9.38 -6.18
CA PHE A 310 7.08 9.27 -7.42
C PHE A 310 5.99 10.34 -7.50
N PHE A 311 5.23 10.57 -6.43
CA PHE A 311 4.23 11.63 -6.38
C PHE A 311 4.88 13.01 -6.49
N ALA A 312 6.02 13.24 -5.82
CA ALA A 312 6.74 14.51 -5.89
C ALA A 312 7.20 14.83 -7.31
N TYR A 313 7.81 13.85 -7.99
CA TYR A 313 8.22 14.00 -9.39
C TYR A 313 7.01 14.19 -10.31
N TRP A 314 6.01 13.32 -10.19
CA TRP A 314 4.86 13.31 -11.07
C TRP A 314 4.08 14.64 -11.01
N PHE A 315 3.74 15.14 -9.83
CA PHE A 315 3.01 16.41 -9.69
C PHE A 315 3.83 17.60 -10.18
N ARG A 316 5.15 17.55 -10.05
CA ARG A 316 6.02 18.64 -10.45
C ARG A 316 6.26 18.68 -11.95
N PHE A 317 6.44 17.55 -12.61
CA PHE A 317 6.88 17.46 -14.00
C PHE A 317 5.82 16.93 -14.96
N VAL A 318 4.96 16.01 -14.55
CA VAL A 318 3.91 15.42 -15.39
C VAL A 318 2.58 16.12 -15.17
N GLY A 319 2.05 16.10 -13.95
CA GLY A 319 0.70 16.56 -13.64
C GLY A 319 0.44 18.02 -14.00
N ARG A 320 1.39 18.92 -13.74
CA ARG A 320 1.26 20.33 -14.13
C ARG A 320 1.30 20.59 -15.63
N ASN A 321 1.82 19.64 -16.40
CA ASN A 321 2.00 19.74 -17.85
C ASN A 321 1.01 18.86 -18.63
N MET A 322 0.05 18.23 -17.99
CA MET A 322 -0.91 17.28 -18.63
C MET A 322 -1.58 17.89 -19.85
N SER A 323 -2.06 19.13 -19.78
CA SER A 323 -2.72 19.81 -20.93
C SER A 323 -1.78 20.00 -22.13
N ILE A 324 -0.46 20.14 -21.89
CA ILE A 324 0.54 20.24 -22.95
C ILE A 324 0.83 18.84 -23.50
N LEU A 325 0.95 17.84 -22.60
CA LEU A 325 1.25 16.46 -22.95
C LEU A 325 0.10 15.78 -23.71
N ASP A 326 -1.14 16.22 -23.52
CA ASP A 326 -2.31 15.74 -24.30
C ASP A 326 -2.30 16.28 -25.74
N GLY A 327 -1.47 17.28 -26.02
CA GLY A 327 -1.23 17.81 -27.37
C GLY A 327 -0.23 16.96 -28.15
N ASN A 328 -0.16 17.19 -29.43
CA ASN A 328 0.85 16.56 -30.29
C ASN A 328 2.18 17.33 -30.21
N ILE A 329 2.95 17.12 -29.13
CA ILE A 329 4.23 17.75 -28.88
C ILE A 329 5.38 16.87 -29.36
N SER A 330 6.51 17.50 -29.73
CA SER A 330 7.72 16.77 -30.11
C SER A 330 8.40 16.10 -28.90
N GLU A 331 9.15 15.04 -29.18
CA GLU A 331 9.97 14.35 -28.18
C GLU A 331 10.95 15.31 -27.48
N GLU A 332 11.54 16.26 -28.23
CA GLU A 332 12.44 17.28 -27.69
C GLU A 332 11.74 18.15 -26.61
N VAL A 333 10.50 18.58 -26.86
CA VAL A 333 9.72 19.35 -25.87
C VAL A 333 9.40 18.49 -24.66
N THR A 334 9.03 17.24 -24.88
CA THR A 334 8.72 16.28 -23.79
C THR A 334 9.96 16.04 -22.92
N SER A 335 11.12 15.77 -23.52
CA SER A 335 12.40 15.59 -22.82
C SER A 335 12.79 16.83 -22.01
N ARG A 336 12.59 18.02 -22.58
CA ARG A 336 12.87 19.29 -21.88
C ARG A 336 11.93 19.52 -20.67
N LEU A 337 10.68 19.08 -20.74
CA LEU A 337 9.75 19.13 -19.60
C LEU A 337 10.15 18.16 -18.51
N ALA A 338 10.63 16.97 -18.88
CA ALA A 338 11.02 15.91 -17.97
C ALA A 338 12.36 16.15 -17.28
N PHE A 339 13.37 16.63 -18.03
CA PHE A 339 14.80 16.65 -17.67
C PHE A 339 15.46 18.04 -17.79
N GLY A 340 14.68 19.11 -17.81
CA GLY A 340 15.23 20.47 -17.84
C GLY A 340 15.96 20.85 -16.53
N PRO A 341 16.54 22.05 -16.43
CA PRO A 341 17.33 22.49 -15.27
C PRO A 341 16.64 22.34 -13.91
N ALA A 342 15.31 22.30 -13.91
CA ALA A 342 14.52 22.06 -12.69
C ALA A 342 14.65 20.61 -12.18
N PHE A 343 14.99 19.65 -13.06
CA PHE A 343 15.20 18.25 -12.68
C PHE A 343 16.50 18.04 -11.91
N ASP A 344 17.59 18.67 -12.34
CA ASP A 344 18.88 18.57 -11.64
C ASP A 344 18.74 19.09 -10.21
N THR A 345 18.12 20.25 -10.03
CA THR A 345 17.82 20.81 -8.70
C THR A 345 16.93 19.88 -7.88
N TYR A 346 15.93 19.25 -8.51
CA TYR A 346 15.04 18.30 -7.84
C TYR A 346 15.78 17.06 -7.35
N VAL A 347 16.67 16.49 -8.16
CA VAL A 347 17.47 15.31 -7.80
C VAL A 347 18.47 15.64 -6.69
N GLU A 348 19.09 16.83 -6.71
CA GLU A 348 19.99 17.27 -5.63
C GLU A 348 19.27 17.39 -4.29
N ILE A 349 18.05 17.93 -4.26
CA ILE A 349 17.20 17.97 -3.06
C ILE A 349 16.86 16.54 -2.60
N GLY A 350 16.53 15.64 -3.54
CA GLY A 350 16.30 14.23 -3.27
C GLY A 350 17.51 13.52 -2.66
N ARG A 351 18.73 13.78 -3.15
CA ARG A 351 19.99 13.26 -2.58
C ARG A 351 20.20 13.67 -1.13
N ALA A 352 19.89 14.92 -0.78
CA ALA A 352 19.97 15.38 0.61
C ALA A 352 19.00 14.64 1.51
N SER A 353 17.76 14.44 1.06
CA SER A 353 16.75 13.66 1.80
C SER A 353 17.08 12.17 1.93
N CYS A 354 17.76 11.57 0.96
CA CYS A 354 18.24 10.19 1.04
C CYS A 354 19.35 10.04 2.10
N ARG A 355 20.25 11.01 2.23
CA ARG A 355 21.31 11.00 3.25
C ARG A 355 20.80 11.07 4.68
N GLU A 356 19.67 11.74 4.90
CA GLU A 356 19.03 11.83 6.23
C GLU A 356 18.33 10.53 6.65
N ARG A 357 18.02 9.62 5.70
CA ARG A 357 17.33 8.34 5.95
C ARG A 357 18.26 7.12 6.07
N VAL A 358 19.53 7.31 5.79
CA VAL A 358 20.59 6.30 5.95
C VAL A 358 21.37 6.57 7.24
#